data_88cc938869e3e4c0f650d9ce88dbd374
#
_entry.id   88cc938869e3e4c0f650d9ce88dbd374
#
_cell.length_a   1.000
_cell.length_b   1.000
_cell.length_c   1.000
_cell.angle_alpha   90.00
_cell.angle_beta   90.00
_cell.angle_gamma   90.00
#
_symmetry.space_group_name_H-M   'P 1'
#
loop_
_entity.id
_entity.type
_entity.pdbx_description
1 polymer ?
#
loop_
_entity_poly.entity_id
_entity_poly.type
_entity_poly.pdbx_seq_one_letter_code
_entity_poly.pdbx_strand_id
1 'polypeptide(L)'
;NYIDWGTKEDWFNYVRQYKTLFVDLDGTLVKSSGKYTPPYWGETEGIKENIEFLNRLHETGKVYIIITTARHKSAEEKTLKQLKREGIKYDDIIFNLFHANRTIINDYGSSNPYPTCDAVNIVRNTNELERFLKDLGK
;
A
#
# COMPACT_ATOMS: atom_id res chain seq x y z
N ASN A 1 -3.71 -22.51 18.00
CA ASN A 1 -4.88 -22.99 17.28
C ASN A 1 -4.52 -24.01 16.22
N TYR A 2 -5.30 -25.07 16.18
CA TYR A 2 -5.13 -26.09 15.15
C TYR A 2 -5.72 -25.60 13.84
N ILE A 3 -4.92 -25.68 12.76
CA ILE A 3 -5.37 -25.33 11.42
C ILE A 3 -5.28 -26.59 10.56
N ASP A 4 -6.40 -26.95 9.96
CA ASP A 4 -6.45 -28.08 9.06
C ASP A 4 -6.07 -27.68 7.65
N TRP A 5 -4.98 -28.26 7.14
CA TRP A 5 -4.54 -28.07 5.77
C TRP A 5 -4.94 -29.24 4.89
N GLY A 6 -6.12 -29.81 5.11
CA GLY A 6 -6.58 -31.01 4.41
C GLY A 6 -6.56 -30.93 2.90
N THR A 7 -6.58 -29.71 2.30
CA THR A 7 -6.51 -29.52 0.86
C THR A 7 -5.61 -28.34 0.51
N LYS A 8 -5.10 -28.33 -0.73
CA LYS A 8 -4.37 -27.18 -1.26
C LYS A 8 -5.23 -25.93 -1.28
N GLU A 9 -6.52 -26.09 -1.57
CA GLU A 9 -7.46 -24.96 -1.59
C GLU A 9 -7.57 -24.29 -0.22
N ASP A 10 -7.66 -25.08 0.86
CA ASP A 10 -7.71 -24.54 2.22
C ASP A 10 -6.44 -23.79 2.56
N TRP A 11 -5.29 -24.30 2.16
CA TRP A 11 -4.01 -23.63 2.35
C TRP A 11 -3.97 -22.28 1.62
N PHE A 12 -4.33 -22.25 0.34
CA PHE A 12 -4.33 -21.03 -0.44
C PHE A 12 -5.33 -20.01 0.10
N ASN A 13 -6.51 -20.45 0.51
CA ASN A 13 -7.50 -19.55 1.11
C ASN A 13 -6.98 -18.90 2.39
N TYR A 14 -6.24 -19.66 3.19
CA TYR A 14 -5.64 -19.13 4.42
C TYR A 14 -4.56 -18.09 4.11
N VAL A 15 -3.60 -18.41 3.23
CA VAL A 15 -2.48 -17.51 2.95
C VAL A 15 -2.94 -16.24 2.23
N ARG A 16 -4.04 -16.29 1.48
CA ARG A 16 -4.60 -15.10 0.81
C ARG A 16 -5.13 -14.05 1.78
N GLN A 17 -5.38 -14.42 3.04
CA GLN A 17 -5.77 -13.45 4.06
C GLN A 17 -4.60 -12.54 4.44
N TYR A 18 -3.37 -13.01 4.23
CA TYR A 18 -2.16 -12.24 4.54
C TYR A 18 -1.68 -11.56 3.27
N LYS A 19 -1.42 -10.26 3.37
CA LYS A 19 -0.96 -9.47 2.23
C LYS A 19 0.12 -8.50 2.66
N THR A 20 1.06 -8.26 1.75
CA THR A 20 1.96 -7.11 1.83
C THR A 20 1.51 -6.11 0.79
N LEU A 21 1.17 -4.91 1.22
CA LEU A 21 0.77 -3.83 0.33
C LEU A 21 1.92 -2.84 0.22
N PHE A 22 2.35 -2.58 -1.01
CA PHE A 22 3.27 -1.49 -1.33
C PHE A 22 2.40 -0.33 -1.80
N VAL A 23 2.34 0.73 -1.01
CA VAL A 23 1.37 1.80 -1.22
C VAL A 23 2.09 3.12 -1.50
N ASP A 24 1.75 3.74 -2.61
CA ASP A 24 2.27 5.06 -2.95
C ASP A 24 1.74 6.12 -1.98
N LEU A 25 2.50 7.18 -1.79
CA LEU A 25 2.14 8.24 -0.85
C LEU A 25 1.43 9.40 -1.54
N ASP A 26 2.14 10.13 -2.40
CA ASP A 26 1.60 11.33 -3.05
C ASP A 26 0.59 10.96 -4.13
N GLY A 27 -0.63 11.45 -3.99
CA GLY A 27 -1.71 11.15 -4.91
C GLY A 27 -2.52 9.90 -4.57
N THR A 28 -2.09 9.11 -3.58
CA THR A 28 -2.77 7.88 -3.16
C THR A 28 -3.23 7.96 -1.70
N LEU A 29 -2.35 8.27 -0.77
CA LEU A 29 -2.69 8.43 0.65
C LEU A 29 -2.88 9.90 1.01
N VAL A 30 -2.08 10.77 0.44
CA VAL A 30 -2.20 12.22 0.63
C VAL A 30 -2.33 12.87 -0.74
N LYS A 31 -2.93 14.05 -0.78
CA LYS A 31 -3.03 14.81 -2.02
C LYS A 31 -1.63 15.07 -2.57
N SER A 32 -1.51 15.07 -3.89
CA SER A 32 -0.21 15.20 -4.57
C SER A 32 0.51 16.49 -4.20
N SER A 33 1.83 16.42 -4.14
CA SER A 33 2.69 17.54 -3.77
C SER A 33 4.01 17.41 -4.54
N GLY A 34 4.85 18.43 -4.44
CA GLY A 34 6.12 18.48 -5.15
C GLY A 34 7.26 18.97 -4.30
N LYS A 35 8.47 18.78 -4.82
CA LYS A 35 9.67 19.29 -4.17
C LYS A 35 9.90 20.78 -4.48
N TYR A 36 9.58 21.19 -5.71
CA TYR A 36 9.94 22.52 -6.25
C TYR A 36 8.74 23.44 -6.48
N THR A 37 7.53 22.89 -6.51
CA THR A 37 6.31 23.67 -6.75
C THR A 37 5.28 23.39 -5.68
N PRO A 38 4.55 24.43 -5.20
CA PRO A 38 3.51 24.22 -4.17
C PRO A 38 2.33 23.41 -4.73
N PRO A 39 1.62 22.66 -3.87
CA PRO A 39 1.95 22.44 -2.48
C PRO A 39 3.20 21.58 -2.32
N TYR A 40 4.00 21.84 -1.31
CA TYR A 40 5.24 21.13 -1.08
C TYR A 40 5.02 19.85 -0.26
N TRP A 41 6.00 18.96 -0.33
CA TRP A 41 5.97 17.71 0.44
C TRP A 41 5.67 17.97 1.92
N GLY A 42 4.72 17.22 2.46
CA GLY A 42 4.32 17.34 3.86
C GLY A 42 3.17 18.29 4.11
N GLU A 43 2.79 19.12 3.14
CA GLU A 43 1.78 20.15 3.32
C GLU A 43 0.36 19.73 2.98
N THR A 44 0.19 18.67 2.21
CA THR A 44 -1.13 18.30 1.71
C THR A 44 -1.91 17.47 2.71
N GLU A 45 -3.23 17.51 2.59
CA GLU A 45 -4.13 16.72 3.43
C GLU A 45 -4.22 15.28 2.93
N GLY A 46 -4.64 14.40 3.81
CA GLY A 46 -4.88 12.99 3.49
C GLY A 46 -6.10 12.78 2.61
N ILE A 47 -6.07 11.71 1.84
CA ILE A 47 -7.24 11.22 1.12
C ILE A 47 -7.95 10.27 2.09
N LYS A 48 -8.88 10.81 2.84
CA LYS A 48 -9.44 10.22 4.03
C LYS A 48 -9.97 8.79 3.81
N GLU A 49 -10.73 8.58 2.77
CA GLU A 49 -11.35 7.29 2.49
C GLU A 49 -10.29 6.21 2.23
N ASN A 50 -9.24 6.55 1.50
CA ASN A 50 -8.14 5.61 1.22
C ASN A 50 -7.40 5.26 2.52
N ILE A 51 -7.12 6.27 3.35
CA ILE A 51 -6.45 6.07 4.63
C ILE A 51 -7.29 5.19 5.55
N GLU A 52 -8.57 5.49 5.69
CA GLU A 52 -9.46 4.72 6.56
C GLU A 52 -9.56 3.26 6.12
N PHE A 53 -9.66 3.03 4.82
CA PHE A 53 -9.71 1.67 4.28
C PHE A 53 -8.44 0.89 4.61
N LEU A 54 -7.26 1.46 4.35
CA LEU A 54 -6.00 0.79 4.65
C LEU A 54 -5.79 0.60 6.15
N ASN A 55 -6.20 1.56 6.96
CA ASN A 55 -6.12 1.43 8.41
C ASN A 55 -6.97 0.25 8.92
N ARG A 56 -8.17 0.07 8.35
CA ARG A 56 -8.99 -1.10 8.70
C ARG A 56 -8.31 -2.41 8.35
N LEU A 57 -7.67 -2.47 7.18
CA LEU A 57 -6.92 -3.66 6.78
C LEU A 57 -5.73 -3.90 7.72
N HIS A 58 -5.01 -2.85 8.08
CA HIS A 58 -3.88 -2.94 8.99
C HIS A 58 -4.28 -3.50 10.35
N GLU A 59 -5.45 -3.09 10.84
CA GLU A 59 -5.97 -3.54 12.14
C GLU A 59 -6.28 -5.03 12.19
N THR A 60 -6.45 -5.69 11.05
CA THR A 60 -6.67 -7.14 11.04
C THR A 60 -5.46 -7.93 11.52
N GLY A 61 -4.28 -7.32 11.52
CA GLY A 61 -3.02 -8.00 11.81
C GLY A 61 -2.52 -8.89 10.69
N LYS A 62 -3.20 -8.91 9.56
CA LYS A 62 -2.87 -9.78 8.41
C LYS A 62 -2.36 -9.01 7.20
N VAL A 63 -2.27 -7.70 7.30
CA VAL A 63 -1.83 -6.84 6.19
C VAL A 63 -0.64 -6.01 6.64
N TYR A 64 0.48 -6.23 5.97
CA TYR A 64 1.71 -5.49 6.20
C TYR A 64 1.78 -4.36 5.18
N ILE A 65 1.91 -3.12 5.64
CA ILE A 65 1.86 -1.95 4.78
C ILE A 65 3.23 -1.29 4.69
N ILE A 66 3.77 -1.24 3.48
CA ILE A 66 5.01 -0.55 3.18
C ILE A 66 4.67 0.66 2.31
N ILE A 67 4.88 1.86 2.83
CA ILE A 67 4.72 3.08 2.05
C ILE A 67 5.94 3.23 1.13
N THR A 68 5.69 3.49 -0.15
CA THR A 68 6.74 3.69 -1.14
C THR A 68 6.62 5.10 -1.70
N THR A 69 7.73 5.82 -1.76
CA THR A 69 7.68 7.22 -2.17
C THR A 69 8.91 7.63 -2.96
N ALA A 70 8.69 8.49 -3.95
CA ALA A 70 9.77 9.15 -4.67
C ALA A 70 10.35 10.33 -3.87
N ARG A 71 9.73 10.69 -2.74
CA ARG A 71 10.29 11.74 -1.88
C ARG A 71 11.72 11.38 -1.48
N HIS A 72 12.58 12.37 -1.46
CA HIS A 72 13.96 12.17 -1.03
C HIS A 72 14.01 11.92 0.48
N LYS A 73 14.98 11.13 0.93
CA LYS A 73 15.19 10.83 2.35
C LYS A 73 15.33 12.09 3.21
N SER A 74 15.86 13.17 2.64
CA SER A 74 15.96 14.46 3.34
C SER A 74 14.61 15.04 3.77
N ALA A 75 13.50 14.54 3.19
CA ALA A 75 12.15 14.95 3.58
C ALA A 75 11.51 14.01 4.62
N GLU A 76 12.30 13.11 5.22
CA GLU A 76 11.77 12.11 6.15
C GLU A 76 11.03 12.75 7.32
N GLU A 77 11.62 13.74 7.97
CA GLU A 77 11.01 14.35 9.16
C GLU A 77 9.62 14.92 8.86
N LYS A 78 9.49 15.73 7.82
CA LYS A 78 8.20 16.32 7.48
C LYS A 78 7.21 15.28 6.94
N THR A 79 7.70 14.22 6.31
CA THR A 79 6.86 13.12 5.85
C THR A 79 6.29 12.36 7.04
N LEU A 80 7.11 11.99 8.01
CA LEU A 80 6.64 11.29 9.21
C LEU A 80 5.64 12.12 10.01
N LYS A 81 5.86 13.43 10.08
CA LYS A 81 4.90 14.35 10.72
C LYS A 81 3.55 14.35 9.98
N GLN A 82 3.59 14.36 8.66
CA GLN A 82 2.37 14.30 7.85
C GLN A 82 1.62 12.99 8.07
N LEU A 83 2.32 11.86 8.04
CA LEU A 83 1.71 10.55 8.26
C LEU A 83 1.02 10.50 9.63
N LYS A 84 1.67 11.01 10.66
CA LYS A 84 1.11 11.05 12.00
C LYS A 84 -0.11 11.99 12.07
N ARG A 85 0.00 13.16 11.48
CA ARG A 85 -1.11 14.14 11.46
C ARG A 85 -2.35 13.56 10.79
N GLU A 86 -2.17 12.83 9.68
CA GLU A 86 -3.27 12.27 8.91
C GLU A 86 -3.73 10.90 9.44
N GLY A 87 -3.12 10.40 10.50
CA GLY A 87 -3.53 9.15 11.11
C GLY A 87 -3.26 7.91 10.27
N ILE A 88 -2.21 7.95 9.44
CA ILE A 88 -1.88 6.84 8.54
C ILE A 88 -1.11 5.78 9.30
N LYS A 89 -1.62 4.55 9.28
CA LYS A 89 -0.95 3.38 9.87
C LYS A 89 -0.14 2.66 8.80
N TYR A 90 1.08 2.29 9.12
CA TYR A 90 1.99 1.60 8.21
C TYR A 90 3.04 0.86 9.03
N ASP A 91 3.74 -0.08 8.37
CA ASP A 91 4.78 -0.89 9.04
C ASP A 91 6.18 -0.44 8.64
N ASP A 92 6.35 0.02 7.40
CA ASP A 92 7.64 0.48 6.91
C ASP A 92 7.43 1.53 5.82
N ILE A 93 8.52 2.25 5.48
CA ILE A 93 8.48 3.26 4.43
C ILE A 93 9.81 3.25 3.67
N ILE A 94 9.72 3.33 2.34
CA ILE A 94 10.87 3.36 1.45
C ILE A 94 10.90 4.71 0.74
N PHE A 95 11.95 5.47 1.00
CA PHE A 95 12.22 6.76 0.34
C PHE A 95 13.11 6.60 -0.89
N ASN A 96 13.29 7.64 -1.62
CA ASN A 96 14.26 7.75 -2.72
C ASN A 96 13.97 6.87 -3.92
N LEU A 97 12.74 6.44 -4.12
CA LEU A 97 12.39 5.73 -5.35
C LEU A 97 12.47 6.71 -6.53
N PHE A 98 12.75 6.19 -7.71
CA PHE A 98 12.64 7.03 -8.90
C PHE A 98 11.18 7.43 -9.12
N HIS A 99 10.98 8.66 -9.58
CA HIS A 99 9.65 9.13 -9.98
C HIS A 99 9.35 8.57 -11.37
N ALA A 100 9.10 7.28 -11.43
CA ALA A 100 8.97 6.52 -12.66
C ALA A 100 8.13 5.28 -12.41
N ASN A 101 7.95 4.48 -13.43
CA ASN A 101 7.19 3.23 -13.33
C ASN A 101 7.81 2.29 -12.29
N ARG A 102 6.96 1.57 -11.57
CA ARG A 102 7.35 0.57 -10.58
C ARG A 102 6.94 -0.81 -11.05
N THR A 103 7.83 -1.77 -10.89
CA THR A 103 7.58 -3.16 -11.24
C THR A 103 7.94 -4.04 -10.04
N ILE A 104 7.04 -4.95 -9.68
CA ILE A 104 7.32 -5.96 -8.67
C ILE A 104 7.63 -7.25 -9.40
N ILE A 105 8.74 -7.90 -9.06
CA ILE A 105 9.16 -9.15 -9.66
C ILE A 105 9.04 -10.23 -8.60
N ASN A 106 8.19 -11.22 -8.88
CA ASN A 106 7.93 -12.31 -7.95
C ASN A 106 7.80 -13.60 -8.74
N ASP A 107 7.96 -14.73 -8.09
CA ASP A 107 7.84 -16.03 -8.76
C ASP A 107 6.47 -16.66 -8.52
N TYR A 108 6.17 -17.67 -9.31
CA TYR A 108 5.16 -18.66 -8.98
C TYR A 108 5.56 -19.99 -9.62
N GLY A 109 5.05 -21.08 -9.08
CA GLY A 109 5.47 -22.39 -9.55
C GLY A 109 4.37 -23.44 -9.47
N SER A 110 4.70 -24.69 -9.82
CA SER A 110 3.72 -25.79 -9.85
C SER A 110 3.11 -26.08 -8.47
N SER A 111 3.83 -25.80 -7.39
CA SER A 111 3.32 -25.95 -6.03
C SER A 111 2.42 -24.77 -5.61
N ASN A 112 2.52 -23.65 -6.32
CA ASN A 112 1.67 -22.48 -6.14
C ASN A 112 1.38 -21.89 -7.52
N PRO A 113 0.36 -22.39 -8.22
CA PRO A 113 0.12 -22.02 -9.62
C PRO A 113 -0.54 -20.64 -9.79
N TYR A 114 -0.80 -19.91 -8.72
CA TYR A 114 -1.43 -18.60 -8.80
C TYR A 114 -0.37 -17.50 -8.81
N PRO A 115 -0.61 -16.40 -9.55
CA PRO A 115 0.26 -15.24 -9.47
C PRO A 115 0.39 -14.78 -8.02
N THR A 116 1.61 -14.38 -7.65
CA THR A 116 1.93 -13.99 -6.28
C THR A 116 2.06 -12.49 -6.10
N CYS A 117 1.81 -11.72 -7.15
CA CYS A 117 1.72 -10.26 -7.05
C CYS A 117 0.64 -9.70 -7.98
N ASP A 118 0.06 -8.60 -7.54
CA ASP A 118 -0.97 -7.86 -8.26
C ASP A 118 -0.57 -6.39 -8.31
N ALA A 119 -1.25 -5.60 -9.15
CA ALA A 119 -1.06 -4.16 -9.16
C ALA A 119 -2.41 -3.45 -9.28
N VAL A 120 -2.55 -2.36 -8.53
CA VAL A 120 -3.71 -1.48 -8.60
C VAL A 120 -3.23 -0.10 -8.99
N ASN A 121 -3.85 0.47 -10.02
CA ASN A 121 -3.57 1.84 -10.44
C ASN A 121 -4.84 2.66 -10.26
N ILE A 122 -4.77 3.70 -9.45
CA ILE A 122 -5.88 4.64 -9.28
C ILE A 122 -5.51 5.99 -9.89
N VAL A 123 -6.52 6.74 -10.27
CA VAL A 123 -6.29 8.11 -10.74
C VAL A 123 -5.80 8.95 -9.56
N ARG A 124 -4.81 9.80 -9.82
CA ARG A 124 -4.19 10.66 -8.79
C ARG A 124 -5.24 11.44 -8.02
N ASN A 125 -5.09 11.47 -6.70
CA ASN A 125 -5.93 12.19 -5.77
C ASN A 125 -7.38 11.71 -5.65
N THR A 126 -7.69 10.51 -6.15
CA THR A 126 -9.03 9.95 -6.02
C THR A 126 -9.16 9.08 -4.78
N ASN A 127 -10.41 8.86 -4.35
CA ASN A 127 -10.74 8.02 -3.20
C ASN A 127 -11.18 6.62 -3.62
N GLU A 128 -10.71 6.12 -4.77
CA GLU A 128 -11.19 4.88 -5.36
C GLU A 128 -10.40 3.63 -4.92
N LEU A 129 -9.44 3.77 -4.00
CA LEU A 129 -8.57 2.65 -3.63
C LEU A 129 -9.34 1.43 -3.13
N GLU A 130 -10.30 1.61 -2.25
CA GLU A 130 -11.10 0.51 -1.70
C GLU A 130 -11.79 -0.28 -2.81
N ARG A 131 -12.40 0.42 -3.75
CA ARG A 131 -13.11 -0.19 -4.87
C ARG A 131 -12.20 -1.10 -5.69
N PHE A 132 -11.04 -0.60 -6.11
CA PHE A 132 -10.13 -1.37 -6.95
C PHE A 132 -9.43 -2.48 -6.18
N LEU A 133 -9.06 -2.25 -4.93
CA LEU A 133 -8.38 -3.26 -4.15
C LEU A 133 -9.31 -4.42 -3.79
N LYS A 134 -10.58 -4.15 -3.52
CA LYS A 134 -11.57 -5.20 -3.25
C LYS A 134 -11.83 -6.10 -4.45
N ASP A 135 -11.63 -5.58 -5.66
CA ASP A 135 -11.88 -6.34 -6.88
C ASP A 135 -10.72 -7.28 -7.24
N LEU A 136 -9.57 -7.14 -6.58
CA LEU A 136 -8.46 -8.05 -6.80
C LEU A 136 -8.80 -9.46 -6.30
N GLY A 137 -8.48 -10.46 -7.12
CA GLY A 137 -8.67 -11.84 -6.75
C GLY A 137 -10.07 -12.39 -6.95
N LYS A 138 -10.94 -11.63 -7.59
CA LYS A 138 -12.28 -12.10 -7.97
C LYS A 138 -12.27 -12.78 -9.33
#